data_96f571921f65da024fd5e987ea5ce308
#
_entry.id   96f571921f65da024fd5e987ea5ce308
#
_cell.length_a   1.000
_cell.length_b   1.000
_cell.length_c   1.000
_cell.angle_alpha   90.00
_cell.angle_beta   90.00
_cell.angle_gamma   90.00
#
_symmetry.space_group_name_H-M   'P 1'
#
loop_
_entity.id
_entity.type
_entity.pdbx_description
1 polymer ?
#
loop_
_entity_poly.entity_id
_entity_poly.type
_entity_poly.pdbx_seq_one_letter_code
_entity_poly.pdbx_strand_id
1 'polypeptide(L)'
;EQQTEENYTIVEKGDGLEALRWLSNCLRKDLPDVIVLDRNMPNMSGDECIKILKQDDDWKNIPVLFLTAQTDIKQLVLGLAKLGADDYLPKPFDFDELAARVKVMVRIKQAEDESRRLFKDLEISLIQQKKAFEELKTTKMRLAETEAAAKLTAVFEKFVPKEFIKRIAPDGLEHLKFGKADTDFISILFCDIRSFTTLSEKMTPQELVDFLNDFFKRMTGPISQNKGFVDKFIGDAVMALFSIPEDPNAGDALNS
;
A
#
# COMPACT_ATOMS: atom_id res chain seq x y z
N GLU A 1 9.44 -46.85 26.30
CA GLU A 1 10.49 -45.96 25.73
C GLU A 1 10.66 -46.36 24.25
N GLN A 2 9.98 -45.61 23.36
CA GLN A 2 10.18 -45.76 21.94
C GLN A 2 11.43 -44.92 21.60
N GLN A 3 12.58 -45.57 21.38
CA GLN A 3 13.70 -45.01 20.67
C GLN A 3 13.22 -44.74 19.23
N THR A 4 12.96 -43.52 18.89
CA THR A 4 12.83 -43.09 17.49
C THR A 4 14.23 -43.23 16.88
N GLU A 5 14.45 -44.25 16.06
CA GLU A 5 15.64 -44.35 15.19
C GLU A 5 15.58 -43.14 14.23
N GLU A 6 16.45 -42.19 14.47
CA GLU A 6 16.64 -41.07 13.52
C GLU A 6 17.42 -41.64 12.33
N ASN A 7 16.77 -41.77 11.17
CA ASN A 7 17.40 -42.25 9.96
C ASN A 7 18.20 -41.10 9.33
N TYR A 8 19.53 -41.19 9.41
CA TYR A 8 20.44 -40.30 8.67
C TYR A 8 20.74 -40.88 7.30
N THR A 9 20.79 -40.03 6.26
CA THR A 9 21.38 -40.38 4.97
C THR A 9 22.86 -40.03 5.00
N ILE A 10 23.72 -41.02 4.92
CA ILE A 10 25.18 -40.85 5.00
C ILE A 10 25.76 -40.93 3.58
N VAL A 11 26.56 -39.93 3.23
CA VAL A 11 27.33 -39.91 1.99
C VAL A 11 28.82 -39.92 2.37
N GLU A 12 29.51 -40.98 2.03
CA GLU A 12 30.93 -41.15 2.31
C GLU A 12 31.81 -40.74 1.11
N LYS A 13 32.92 -40.03 1.40
CA LYS A 13 33.92 -39.60 0.43
C LYS A 13 35.32 -39.95 0.94
N GLY A 14 36.20 -40.37 0.02
CA GLY A 14 37.53 -40.86 0.36
C GLY A 14 38.51 -39.75 0.78
N ASP A 15 38.33 -38.52 0.33
CA ASP A 15 39.17 -37.39 0.65
C ASP A 15 38.44 -36.02 0.49
N GLY A 16 39.10 -34.92 0.88
CA GLY A 16 38.56 -33.59 0.81
C GLY A 16 38.26 -33.11 -0.61
N LEU A 17 39.05 -33.51 -1.59
CA LEU A 17 38.86 -33.12 -2.99
C LEU A 17 37.60 -33.79 -3.58
N GLU A 18 37.38 -35.06 -3.27
CA GLU A 18 36.20 -35.81 -3.69
C GLU A 18 34.93 -35.25 -3.03
N ALA A 19 35.03 -34.89 -1.73
CA ALA A 19 33.94 -34.24 -1.01
C ALA A 19 33.54 -32.88 -1.63
N LEU A 20 34.50 -31.99 -1.92
CA LEU A 20 34.25 -30.72 -2.55
C LEU A 20 33.64 -30.83 -3.96
N ARG A 21 34.13 -31.81 -4.78
CA ARG A 21 33.56 -32.10 -6.08
C ARG A 21 32.11 -32.56 -5.99
N TRP A 22 31.81 -33.38 -5.00
CA TRP A 22 30.44 -33.83 -4.76
C TRP A 22 29.55 -32.66 -4.35
N LEU A 23 29.98 -31.81 -3.42
CA LEU A 23 29.25 -30.62 -2.97
C LEU A 23 28.97 -29.67 -4.14
N SER A 24 29.94 -29.46 -5.04
CA SER A 24 29.78 -28.57 -6.19
C SER A 24 28.70 -29.04 -7.20
N ASN A 25 28.37 -30.33 -7.18
CA ASN A 25 27.32 -30.90 -8.01
C ASN A 25 25.97 -31.05 -7.27
N CYS A 26 25.92 -30.75 -5.96
CA CYS A 26 24.70 -30.80 -5.18
C CYS A 26 23.82 -29.56 -5.44
N LEU A 27 22.52 -29.78 -5.54
CA LEU A 27 21.58 -28.66 -5.44
C LEU A 27 21.57 -28.12 -3.98
N ARG A 28 21.30 -26.85 -3.81
CA ARG A 28 21.30 -26.19 -2.49
C ARG A 28 20.40 -26.90 -1.46
N LYS A 29 19.31 -27.52 -1.91
CA LYS A 29 18.36 -28.28 -1.08
C LYS A 29 18.90 -29.65 -0.66
N ASP A 30 19.92 -30.18 -1.36
CA ASP A 30 20.50 -31.51 -1.18
C ASP A 30 21.87 -31.41 -0.47
N LEU A 31 22.27 -30.23 -0.01
CA LEU A 31 23.49 -30.04 0.78
C LEU A 31 23.37 -30.76 2.13
N PRO A 32 24.47 -31.28 2.67
CA PRO A 32 24.43 -31.99 3.95
C PRO A 32 24.15 -31.05 5.12
N ASP A 33 23.44 -31.56 6.14
CA ASP A 33 23.20 -30.83 7.39
C ASP A 33 24.44 -30.72 8.27
N VAL A 34 25.37 -31.69 8.17
CA VAL A 34 26.64 -31.72 8.92
C VAL A 34 27.69 -32.44 8.09
N ILE A 35 28.93 -31.99 8.17
CA ILE A 35 30.10 -32.67 7.61
C ILE A 35 30.97 -33.19 8.74
N VAL A 36 31.23 -34.50 8.76
CA VAL A 36 32.23 -35.12 9.62
C VAL A 36 33.52 -35.26 8.83
N LEU A 37 34.55 -34.55 9.22
CA LEU A 37 35.77 -34.36 8.44
C LEU A 37 37.00 -34.91 9.19
N ASP A 38 37.65 -35.93 8.61
CA ASP A 38 38.94 -36.37 9.14
C ASP A 38 40.04 -35.35 8.78
N ARG A 39 40.93 -35.07 9.72
CA ARG A 39 42.07 -34.20 9.46
C ARG A 39 43.08 -34.78 8.50
N ASN A 40 43.38 -36.08 8.66
CA ASN A 40 44.43 -36.77 7.91
C ASN A 40 43.83 -37.61 6.78
N MET A 41 43.65 -36.99 5.64
CA MET A 41 43.16 -37.62 4.43
C MET A 41 44.20 -37.57 3.30
N PRO A 42 44.19 -38.50 2.34
CA PRO A 42 45.02 -38.41 1.15
C PRO A 42 44.57 -37.24 0.26
N ASN A 43 45.41 -36.86 -0.70
CA ASN A 43 45.20 -35.84 -1.74
C ASN A 43 44.89 -34.43 -1.18
N MET A 44 43.91 -34.28 -0.29
CA MET A 44 43.57 -33.03 0.35
C MET A 44 43.29 -33.28 1.83
N SER A 45 44.02 -32.60 2.69
CA SER A 45 43.84 -32.64 4.15
C SER A 45 42.52 -32.00 4.59
N GLY A 46 42.04 -32.39 5.78
CA GLY A 46 40.86 -31.73 6.36
C GLY A 46 41.06 -30.24 6.60
N ASP A 47 42.30 -29.80 6.97
CA ASP A 47 42.64 -28.39 7.17
C ASP A 47 42.52 -27.57 5.88
N GLU A 48 42.81 -28.13 4.72
CA GLU A 48 42.65 -27.50 3.42
C GLU A 48 41.18 -27.50 2.99
N CYS A 49 40.49 -28.61 3.19
CA CYS A 49 39.09 -28.80 2.83
C CYS A 49 38.21 -27.80 3.59
N ILE A 50 38.37 -27.65 4.93
CA ILE A 50 37.53 -26.75 5.73
C ILE A 50 37.74 -25.29 5.35
N LYS A 51 38.94 -24.86 4.98
CA LYS A 51 39.20 -23.49 4.50
C LYS A 51 38.38 -23.16 3.28
N ILE A 52 38.27 -24.09 2.34
CA ILE A 52 37.49 -23.92 1.12
C ILE A 52 35.98 -23.90 1.48
N LEU A 53 35.54 -24.85 2.31
CA LEU A 53 34.14 -24.91 2.77
C LEU A 53 33.68 -23.60 3.43
N LYS A 54 34.52 -23.03 4.32
CA LYS A 54 34.13 -21.80 5.07
C LYS A 54 34.32 -20.52 4.28
N GLN A 55 34.94 -20.54 3.11
CA GLN A 55 35.05 -19.40 2.19
C GLN A 55 33.92 -19.35 1.15
N ASP A 56 33.26 -20.49 0.90
CA ASP A 56 32.16 -20.56 -0.05
C ASP A 56 30.84 -20.10 0.56
N ASP A 57 30.09 -19.27 -0.16
CA ASP A 57 28.84 -18.66 0.34
C ASP A 57 27.70 -19.67 0.53
N ASP A 58 27.71 -20.76 -0.21
CA ASP A 58 26.70 -21.81 -0.11
C ASP A 58 27.05 -22.86 0.97
N TRP A 59 28.34 -23.08 1.23
CA TRP A 59 28.80 -24.15 2.13
C TRP A 59 29.27 -23.67 3.50
N LYS A 60 29.62 -22.39 3.66
CA LYS A 60 30.20 -21.83 4.93
C LYS A 60 29.34 -22.04 6.17
N ASN A 61 28.02 -22.19 5.98
CA ASN A 61 27.05 -22.41 7.06
C ASN A 61 26.79 -23.88 7.34
N ILE A 62 27.46 -24.81 6.67
CA ILE A 62 27.38 -26.24 6.98
C ILE A 62 28.27 -26.50 8.19
N PRO A 63 27.73 -27.02 9.32
CA PRO A 63 28.54 -27.34 10.49
C PRO A 63 29.54 -28.45 10.17
N VAL A 64 30.77 -28.30 10.67
CA VAL A 64 31.87 -29.27 10.45
C VAL A 64 32.33 -29.83 11.79
N LEU A 65 32.17 -31.13 12.00
CA LEU A 65 32.75 -31.89 13.08
C LEU A 65 34.12 -32.47 12.62
N PHE A 66 35.17 -32.05 13.31
CA PHE A 66 36.52 -32.42 12.95
C PHE A 66 37.01 -33.67 13.72
N LEU A 67 37.48 -34.70 13.03
CA LEU A 67 38.08 -35.85 13.67
C LEU A 67 39.60 -35.68 13.74
N THR A 68 40.20 -35.89 14.90
CA THR A 68 41.63 -35.57 15.12
C THR A 68 42.35 -36.59 16.01
N ALA A 69 43.70 -36.66 15.89
CA ALA A 69 44.48 -37.49 16.78
C ALA A 69 44.61 -36.87 18.18
N GLN A 70 44.66 -37.70 19.21
CA GLN A 70 44.62 -37.31 20.64
C GLN A 70 45.82 -36.45 21.10
N THR A 71 46.93 -36.49 20.39
CA THR A 71 48.18 -35.79 20.76
C THR A 71 48.17 -34.26 20.54
N ASP A 72 47.21 -33.72 19.82
CA ASP A 72 47.22 -32.36 19.32
C ASP A 72 46.18 -31.39 19.97
N ILE A 73 45.49 -31.80 21.03
CA ILE A 73 44.31 -31.12 21.56
C ILE A 73 44.55 -29.63 21.93
N LYS A 74 45.67 -29.27 22.53
CA LYS A 74 45.93 -27.88 22.96
C LYS A 74 46.27 -26.92 21.81
N GLN A 75 47.01 -27.39 20.78
CA GLN A 75 47.28 -26.59 19.58
C GLN A 75 46.05 -26.59 18.66
N LEU A 76 45.28 -27.64 18.69
CA LEU A 76 44.10 -27.83 17.87
C LEU A 76 42.96 -26.89 18.24
N VAL A 77 42.65 -26.70 19.53
CA VAL A 77 41.58 -25.79 19.98
C VAL A 77 41.83 -24.35 19.51
N LEU A 78 43.09 -23.90 19.54
CA LEU A 78 43.47 -22.60 19.03
C LEU A 78 43.50 -22.53 17.51
N GLY A 79 43.82 -23.63 16.83
CA GLY A 79 43.86 -23.71 15.36
C GLY A 79 42.47 -23.91 14.72
N LEU A 80 41.62 -24.75 15.30
CA LEU A 80 40.30 -25.07 14.77
C LEU A 80 39.36 -23.88 14.88
N ALA A 81 39.42 -23.09 15.94
CA ALA A 81 38.66 -21.83 16.05
C ALA A 81 39.02 -20.85 14.90
N LYS A 82 40.27 -20.88 14.42
CA LYS A 82 40.75 -20.07 13.29
C LYS A 82 40.37 -20.66 11.92
N LEU A 83 40.11 -21.99 11.85
CA LEU A 83 39.73 -22.70 10.63
C LEU A 83 38.21 -22.72 10.43
N GLY A 84 37.44 -22.39 11.46
CA GLY A 84 35.98 -22.36 11.40
C GLY A 84 35.31 -23.75 11.58
N ALA A 85 35.99 -24.72 12.23
CA ALA A 85 35.34 -25.95 12.68
C ALA A 85 34.35 -25.64 13.83
N ASP A 86 33.19 -26.27 13.82
CA ASP A 86 32.11 -26.01 14.77
C ASP A 86 32.26 -26.91 16.03
N ASP A 87 32.83 -28.13 15.87
CA ASP A 87 33.18 -29.03 16.97
C ASP A 87 34.32 -29.97 16.55
N TYR A 88 34.92 -30.69 17.51
CA TYR A 88 35.98 -31.65 17.27
C TYR A 88 35.79 -32.91 18.12
N LEU A 89 36.26 -34.06 17.61
CA LEU A 89 36.21 -35.34 18.29
C LEU A 89 37.58 -36.05 18.17
N PRO A 90 38.29 -36.27 19.28
CA PRO A 90 39.58 -36.94 19.25
C PRO A 90 39.44 -38.47 19.01
N LYS A 91 40.34 -39.02 18.22
CA LYS A 91 40.48 -40.49 18.00
C LYS A 91 41.36 -41.10 19.09
N PRO A 92 41.04 -42.31 19.61
CA PRO A 92 39.85 -43.09 19.33
C PRO A 92 38.59 -42.54 20.02
N PHE A 93 37.43 -42.61 19.36
CA PHE A 93 36.15 -42.14 19.89
C PHE A 93 35.12 -43.29 19.94
N ASP A 94 34.11 -43.12 20.76
CA ASP A 94 32.95 -43.96 20.82
C ASP A 94 31.92 -43.52 19.74
N PHE A 95 31.25 -44.48 19.09
CA PHE A 95 30.20 -44.19 18.11
C PHE A 95 29.01 -43.45 18.74
N ASP A 96 28.67 -43.74 19.99
CA ASP A 96 27.61 -43.05 20.71
C ASP A 96 27.98 -41.56 20.94
N GLU A 97 29.25 -41.25 21.22
CA GLU A 97 29.74 -39.88 21.31
C GLU A 97 29.67 -39.14 19.99
N LEU A 98 30.11 -39.80 18.89
CA LEU A 98 30.01 -39.24 17.54
C LEU A 98 28.55 -38.95 17.18
N ALA A 99 27.65 -39.92 17.37
CA ALA A 99 26.23 -39.80 17.05
C ALA A 99 25.59 -38.67 17.87
N ALA A 100 25.89 -38.55 19.17
CA ALA A 100 25.35 -37.49 20.03
C ALA A 100 25.78 -36.09 19.55
N ARG A 101 27.04 -35.89 19.16
CA ARG A 101 27.56 -34.62 18.65
C ARG A 101 26.91 -34.27 17.30
N VAL A 102 26.85 -35.21 16.36
CA VAL A 102 26.18 -35.03 15.06
C VAL A 102 24.72 -34.64 15.26
N LYS A 103 24.00 -35.33 16.14
CA LYS A 103 22.59 -35.00 16.46
C LYS A 103 22.42 -33.57 16.96
N VAL A 104 23.28 -33.10 17.85
CA VAL A 104 23.23 -31.70 18.35
C VAL A 104 23.49 -30.72 17.22
N MET A 105 24.50 -30.99 16.39
CA MET A 105 24.87 -30.11 15.27
C MET A 105 23.76 -30.03 14.22
N VAL A 106 23.14 -31.16 13.84
CA VAL A 106 21.99 -31.20 12.93
C VAL A 106 20.83 -30.35 13.48
N ARG A 107 20.52 -30.50 14.76
CA ARG A 107 19.44 -29.74 15.42
C ARG A 107 19.70 -28.24 15.42
N ILE A 108 20.92 -27.82 15.70
CA ILE A 108 21.32 -26.40 15.65
C ILE A 108 21.18 -25.88 14.22
N LYS A 109 21.72 -26.61 13.23
CA LYS A 109 21.64 -26.25 11.82
C LYS A 109 20.20 -26.07 11.34
N GLN A 110 19.32 -27.02 11.66
CA GLN A 110 17.90 -26.95 11.32
C GLN A 110 17.22 -25.71 11.94
N ALA A 111 17.50 -25.43 13.22
CA ALA A 111 16.95 -24.25 13.91
C ALA A 111 17.44 -22.93 13.27
N GLU A 112 18.73 -22.87 12.89
CA GLU A 112 19.29 -21.70 12.21
C GLU A 112 18.69 -21.48 10.82
N ASP A 113 18.50 -22.57 10.05
CA ASP A 113 17.92 -22.49 8.73
C ASP A 113 16.44 -22.12 8.77
N GLU A 114 15.68 -22.63 9.73
CA GLU A 114 14.31 -22.23 9.98
C GLU A 114 14.20 -20.74 10.37
N SER A 115 15.04 -20.32 11.30
CA SER A 115 15.12 -18.90 11.70
C SER A 115 15.41 -18.00 10.49
N ARG A 116 16.37 -18.38 9.66
CA ARG A 116 16.74 -17.62 8.45
C ARG A 116 15.60 -17.56 7.43
N ARG A 117 14.81 -18.63 7.29
CA ARG A 117 13.60 -18.62 6.45
C ARG A 117 12.55 -17.66 6.99
N LEU A 118 12.25 -17.75 8.27
CA LEU A 118 11.29 -16.88 8.94
C LEU A 118 11.67 -15.39 8.83
N PHE A 119 12.95 -15.07 8.97
CA PHE A 119 13.43 -13.70 8.78
C PHE A 119 13.19 -13.19 7.35
N LYS A 120 13.45 -13.99 6.33
CA LYS A 120 13.18 -13.62 4.93
C LYS A 120 11.70 -13.42 4.67
N ASP A 121 10.86 -14.32 5.17
CA ASP A 121 9.41 -14.22 5.00
C ASP A 121 8.85 -12.98 5.70
N LEU A 122 9.37 -12.68 6.88
CA LEU A 122 9.01 -11.45 7.62
C LEU A 122 9.43 -10.19 6.86
N GLU A 123 10.62 -10.17 6.30
CA GLU A 123 11.12 -9.04 5.49
C GLU A 123 10.23 -8.78 4.27
N ILE A 124 9.88 -9.84 3.54
CA ILE A 124 8.96 -9.77 2.39
C ILE A 124 7.58 -9.24 2.83
N SER A 125 7.06 -9.76 3.94
CA SER A 125 5.77 -9.32 4.49
C SER A 125 5.77 -7.85 4.88
N LEU A 126 6.84 -7.37 5.51
CA LEU A 126 7.01 -5.96 5.88
C LEU A 126 7.05 -5.05 4.66
N ILE A 127 7.74 -5.45 3.59
CA ILE A 127 7.79 -4.69 2.34
C ILE A 127 6.39 -4.59 1.72
N GLN A 128 5.66 -5.71 1.67
CA GLN A 128 4.29 -5.73 1.14
C GLN A 128 3.34 -4.85 1.98
N GLN A 129 3.45 -4.93 3.30
CA GLN A 129 2.63 -4.13 4.20
C GLN A 129 2.89 -2.63 4.05
N LYS A 130 4.17 -2.22 3.92
CA LYS A 130 4.52 -0.82 3.65
C LYS A 130 3.92 -0.32 2.34
N LYS A 131 4.00 -1.12 1.27
CA LYS A 131 3.41 -0.78 -0.03
C LYS A 131 1.90 -0.60 0.05
N ALA A 132 1.20 -1.55 0.67
CA ALA A 132 -0.24 -1.47 0.86
C ALA A 132 -0.67 -0.26 1.71
N PHE A 133 0.12 0.09 2.73
CA PHE A 133 -0.13 1.28 3.55
C PHE A 133 -0.02 2.59 2.75
N GLU A 134 1.00 2.73 1.89
CA GLU A 134 1.14 3.92 1.04
C GLU A 134 0.02 4.02 -0.02
N GLU A 135 -0.38 2.90 -0.59
CA GLU A 135 -1.53 2.85 -1.51
C GLU A 135 -2.85 3.25 -0.81
N LEU A 136 -3.07 2.76 0.40
CA LEU A 136 -4.25 3.13 1.20
C LEU A 136 -4.24 4.62 1.56
N LYS A 137 -3.09 5.17 1.94
CA LYS A 137 -2.91 6.58 2.29
C LYS A 137 -3.24 7.48 1.09
N THR A 138 -2.72 7.17 -0.09
CA THR A 138 -2.99 7.94 -1.32
C THR A 138 -4.46 7.88 -1.72
N THR A 139 -5.08 6.71 -1.62
CA THR A 139 -6.50 6.53 -1.90
C THR A 139 -7.37 7.32 -0.93
N LYS A 140 -7.04 7.30 0.37
CA LYS A 140 -7.75 8.06 1.40
C LYS A 140 -7.65 9.57 1.17
N MET A 141 -6.48 10.07 0.76
CA MET A 141 -6.30 11.49 0.43
C MET A 141 -7.18 11.90 -0.76
N ARG A 142 -7.17 11.12 -1.85
CA ARG A 142 -8.02 11.38 -3.02
C ARG A 142 -9.51 11.38 -2.66
N LEU A 143 -9.94 10.44 -1.84
CA LEU A 143 -11.33 10.38 -1.39
C LEU A 143 -11.71 11.62 -0.59
N ALA A 144 -10.86 12.06 0.33
CA ALA A 144 -11.10 13.26 1.12
C ALA A 144 -11.17 14.52 0.25
N GLU A 145 -10.33 14.66 -0.78
CA GLU A 145 -10.37 15.76 -1.74
C GLU A 145 -11.68 15.77 -2.55
N THR A 146 -12.10 14.59 -3.06
CA THR A 146 -13.37 14.48 -3.81
C THR A 146 -14.58 14.76 -2.93
N GLU A 147 -14.61 14.29 -1.68
CA GLU A 147 -15.69 14.60 -0.72
C GLU A 147 -15.74 16.10 -0.38
N ALA A 148 -14.59 16.74 -0.19
CA ALA A 148 -14.52 18.17 0.07
C ALA A 148 -15.04 18.98 -1.12
N ALA A 149 -14.65 18.64 -2.35
CA ALA A 149 -15.13 19.26 -3.58
C ALA A 149 -16.65 19.08 -3.73
N ALA A 150 -17.17 17.87 -3.52
CA ALA A 150 -18.60 17.58 -3.60
C ALA A 150 -19.41 18.38 -2.56
N LYS A 151 -18.91 18.51 -1.32
CA LYS A 151 -19.55 19.32 -0.28
C LYS A 151 -19.60 20.79 -0.67
N LEU A 152 -18.49 21.32 -1.22
CA LEU A 152 -18.44 22.72 -1.66
C LEU A 152 -19.44 22.96 -2.79
N THR A 153 -19.50 22.09 -3.79
CA THR A 153 -20.48 22.15 -4.89
C THR A 153 -21.91 22.11 -4.35
N ALA A 154 -22.22 21.19 -3.43
CA ALA A 154 -23.54 21.07 -2.84
C ALA A 154 -23.97 22.31 -2.02
N VAL A 155 -23.02 22.98 -1.38
CA VAL A 155 -23.28 24.26 -0.69
C VAL A 155 -23.51 25.36 -1.72
N PHE A 156 -22.69 25.44 -2.76
CA PHE A 156 -22.81 26.44 -3.81
C PHE A 156 -24.15 26.35 -4.56
N GLU A 157 -24.61 25.14 -4.87
CA GLU A 157 -25.91 24.88 -5.52
C GLU A 157 -27.12 25.34 -4.69
N LYS A 158 -26.96 25.57 -3.38
CA LYS A 158 -28.05 26.14 -2.56
C LYS A 158 -28.22 27.65 -2.75
N PHE A 159 -27.17 28.33 -3.15
CA PHE A 159 -27.16 29.80 -3.30
C PHE A 159 -27.21 30.27 -4.74
N VAL A 160 -26.79 29.39 -5.68
CA VAL A 160 -26.74 29.72 -7.12
C VAL A 160 -27.62 28.75 -7.88
N PRO A 161 -28.55 29.24 -8.71
CA PRO A 161 -29.42 28.41 -9.54
C PRO A 161 -28.59 27.47 -10.44
N LYS A 162 -29.04 26.23 -10.58
CA LYS A 162 -28.34 25.21 -11.38
C LYS A 162 -28.19 25.61 -12.84
N GLU A 163 -29.16 26.30 -13.37
CA GLU A 163 -29.18 26.80 -14.75
C GLU A 163 -28.08 27.85 -14.95
N PHE A 164 -27.83 28.68 -13.95
CA PHE A 164 -26.74 29.65 -13.99
C PHE A 164 -25.37 28.97 -13.91
N ILE A 165 -25.23 27.99 -13.01
CA ILE A 165 -23.98 27.20 -12.89
C ILE A 165 -23.64 26.52 -14.20
N LYS A 166 -24.59 25.86 -14.86
CA LYS A 166 -24.39 25.18 -16.14
C LYS A 166 -23.91 26.14 -17.24
N ARG A 167 -24.30 27.39 -17.15
CA ARG A 167 -23.98 28.40 -18.15
C ARG A 167 -22.58 28.99 -17.95
N ILE A 168 -22.20 29.30 -16.70
CA ILE A 168 -20.88 29.89 -16.38
C ILE A 168 -19.77 28.84 -16.27
N ALA A 169 -20.12 27.62 -15.98
CA ALA A 169 -19.20 26.51 -15.76
C ALA A 169 -19.71 25.22 -16.44
N PRO A 170 -19.83 25.18 -17.77
CA PRO A 170 -20.34 24.01 -18.50
C PRO A 170 -19.47 22.78 -18.27
N ASP A 171 -18.16 22.98 -18.03
CA ASP A 171 -17.17 21.92 -17.80
C ASP A 171 -16.94 21.62 -16.30
N GLY A 172 -17.72 22.25 -15.40
CA GLY A 172 -17.61 22.09 -13.95
C GLY A 172 -17.03 23.31 -13.24
N LEU A 173 -17.43 23.50 -11.97
CA LEU A 173 -17.01 24.65 -11.15
C LEU A 173 -15.51 24.73 -10.93
N GLU A 174 -14.80 23.62 -10.98
CA GLU A 174 -13.35 23.52 -10.86
C GLU A 174 -12.58 24.20 -12.01
N HIS A 175 -13.24 24.40 -13.16
CA HIS A 175 -12.65 25.07 -14.34
C HIS A 175 -12.97 26.57 -14.41
N LEU A 176 -13.68 27.11 -13.42
CA LEU A 176 -14.07 28.51 -13.36
C LEU A 176 -12.84 29.40 -13.12
N LYS A 177 -12.58 30.31 -14.06
CA LYS A 177 -11.47 31.27 -13.95
C LYS A 177 -12.00 32.64 -13.58
N PHE A 178 -11.41 33.25 -12.56
CA PHE A 178 -11.71 34.63 -12.18
C PHE A 178 -11.35 35.60 -13.32
N GLY A 179 -12.22 36.57 -13.56
CA GLY A 179 -11.98 37.63 -14.55
C GLY A 179 -12.35 37.26 -16.00
N LYS A 180 -12.89 36.06 -16.24
CA LYS A 180 -13.49 35.72 -17.52
C LYS A 180 -14.89 36.38 -17.59
N ALA A 181 -15.12 37.21 -18.57
CA ALA A 181 -16.42 37.79 -18.88
C ALA A 181 -16.90 37.21 -20.23
N ASP A 182 -18.07 36.62 -20.21
CA ASP A 182 -18.77 36.22 -21.46
C ASP A 182 -19.95 37.14 -21.67
N THR A 183 -20.16 37.52 -22.92
CA THR A 183 -21.30 38.36 -23.33
C THR A 183 -22.36 37.48 -23.94
N ASP A 184 -23.59 37.62 -23.43
CA ASP A 184 -24.69 36.81 -23.90
C ASP A 184 -25.98 37.68 -24.00
N PHE A 185 -26.89 37.29 -24.87
CA PHE A 185 -28.20 37.90 -24.99
C PHE A 185 -29.16 37.21 -24.05
N ILE A 186 -29.71 37.96 -23.08
CA ILE A 186 -30.65 37.43 -22.09
C ILE A 186 -31.86 38.40 -22.01
N SER A 187 -33.05 37.83 -21.76
CA SER A 187 -34.22 38.62 -21.37
C SER A 187 -34.25 38.77 -19.86
N ILE A 188 -34.49 40.00 -19.42
CA ILE A 188 -34.54 40.32 -17.98
C ILE A 188 -35.98 40.70 -17.64
N LEU A 189 -36.56 39.96 -16.68
CA LEU A 189 -37.87 40.25 -16.10
C LEU A 189 -37.68 40.96 -14.75
N PHE A 190 -38.32 42.12 -14.61
CA PHE A 190 -38.55 42.75 -13.32
C PHE A 190 -40.04 42.72 -13.01
N CYS A 191 -40.38 42.15 -11.85
CA CYS A 191 -41.76 42.09 -11.37
C CYS A 191 -41.79 42.68 -9.94
N ASP A 192 -42.71 43.61 -9.67
CA ASP A 192 -42.84 44.29 -8.42
C ASP A 192 -44.29 44.27 -7.90
N ILE A 193 -44.52 44.39 -6.60
CA ILE A 193 -45.85 44.38 -6.00
C ILE A 193 -46.39 45.79 -6.00
N ARG A 194 -47.50 45.97 -6.71
CA ARG A 194 -48.17 47.28 -6.76
C ARG A 194 -48.57 47.77 -5.35
N SER A 195 -48.18 48.99 -5.01
CA SER A 195 -48.48 49.64 -3.74
C SER A 195 -48.01 48.89 -2.51
N PHE A 196 -46.88 48.19 -2.62
CA PHE A 196 -46.32 47.38 -1.54
C PHE A 196 -46.10 48.15 -0.25
N THR A 197 -45.58 49.38 -0.31
CA THR A 197 -45.35 50.25 0.86
C THR A 197 -46.64 50.41 1.67
N THR A 198 -47.77 50.75 1.02
CA THR A 198 -49.05 50.90 1.70
C THR A 198 -49.61 49.58 2.25
N LEU A 199 -49.28 48.48 1.60
CA LEU A 199 -49.71 47.13 2.02
C LEU A 199 -48.88 46.69 3.25
N SER A 200 -47.57 46.90 3.22
CA SER A 200 -46.65 46.47 4.29
C SER A 200 -46.87 47.22 5.59
N GLU A 201 -47.27 48.49 5.54
CA GLU A 201 -47.61 49.30 6.73
C GLU A 201 -48.81 48.76 7.51
N LYS A 202 -49.68 47.95 6.88
CA LYS A 202 -50.87 47.35 7.49
C LYS A 202 -50.67 45.94 8.03
N MET A 203 -49.48 45.40 7.87
CA MET A 203 -49.13 44.04 8.26
C MET A 203 -48.18 44.02 9.45
N THR A 204 -48.31 43.01 10.28
CA THR A 204 -47.28 42.71 11.28
C THR A 204 -46.02 42.18 10.56
N PRO A 205 -44.84 42.23 11.18
CA PRO A 205 -43.62 41.71 10.57
C PRO A 205 -43.73 40.24 10.11
N GLN A 206 -44.43 39.40 10.85
CA GLN A 206 -44.62 38.00 10.50
C GLN A 206 -45.55 37.84 9.30
N GLU A 207 -46.67 38.53 9.28
CA GLU A 207 -47.60 38.54 8.14
C GLU A 207 -46.94 39.01 6.84
N LEU A 208 -46.05 40.03 6.96
CA LEU A 208 -45.29 40.51 5.82
C LEU A 208 -44.34 39.46 5.24
N VAL A 209 -43.60 38.78 6.12
CA VAL A 209 -42.68 37.69 5.70
C VAL A 209 -43.46 36.55 5.05
N ASP A 210 -44.58 36.15 5.64
CA ASP A 210 -45.38 35.05 5.11
C ASP A 210 -45.98 35.42 3.74
N PHE A 211 -46.48 36.65 3.59
CA PHE A 211 -46.95 37.18 2.32
C PHE A 211 -45.89 37.22 1.25
N LEU A 212 -44.69 37.73 1.55
CA LEU A 212 -43.57 37.78 0.61
C LEU A 212 -43.13 36.35 0.19
N ASN A 213 -43.07 35.45 1.14
CA ASN A 213 -42.70 34.05 0.86
C ASN A 213 -43.70 33.36 -0.09
N ASP A 214 -45.03 33.59 0.13
CA ASP A 214 -46.07 33.05 -0.75
C ASP A 214 -46.01 33.69 -2.15
N PHE A 215 -45.81 34.99 -2.23
CA PHE A 215 -45.63 35.69 -3.50
C PHE A 215 -44.41 35.19 -4.26
N PHE A 216 -43.22 35.11 -3.64
CA PHE A 216 -42.02 34.62 -4.30
C PHE A 216 -42.13 33.18 -4.72
N LYS A 217 -42.76 32.32 -3.95
CA LYS A 217 -43.04 30.94 -4.29
C LYS A 217 -43.93 30.83 -5.54
N ARG A 218 -44.99 31.64 -5.63
CA ARG A 218 -45.88 31.71 -6.79
C ARG A 218 -45.18 32.22 -8.06
N MET A 219 -44.25 33.16 -7.91
CA MET A 219 -43.50 33.71 -9.04
C MET A 219 -42.40 32.76 -9.53
N THR A 220 -41.70 32.09 -8.62
CA THR A 220 -40.60 31.20 -8.99
C THR A 220 -41.04 30.01 -9.84
N GLY A 221 -42.24 29.47 -9.59
CA GLY A 221 -42.78 28.36 -10.35
C GLY A 221 -42.88 28.62 -11.86
N PRO A 222 -43.68 29.60 -12.29
CA PRO A 222 -43.81 29.99 -13.71
C PRO A 222 -42.45 30.40 -14.35
N ILE A 223 -41.59 31.11 -13.62
CA ILE A 223 -40.25 31.49 -14.12
C ILE A 223 -39.46 30.22 -14.50
N SER A 224 -39.41 29.26 -13.59
CA SER A 224 -38.66 28.00 -13.86
C SER A 224 -39.32 27.16 -14.95
N GLN A 225 -40.65 27.11 -15.04
CA GLN A 225 -41.37 26.38 -16.10
C GLN A 225 -41.04 26.93 -17.50
N ASN A 226 -40.82 28.25 -17.59
CA ASN A 226 -40.44 28.92 -18.83
C ASN A 226 -38.92 29.02 -19.02
N LYS A 227 -38.14 28.14 -18.40
CA LYS A 227 -36.67 28.06 -18.52
C LYS A 227 -35.93 29.31 -18.04
N GLY A 228 -36.60 30.17 -17.23
CA GLY A 228 -35.97 31.28 -16.52
C GLY A 228 -35.46 30.86 -15.13
N PHE A 229 -34.64 31.66 -14.55
CA PHE A 229 -34.23 31.52 -13.15
C PHE A 229 -34.26 32.91 -12.44
N VAL A 230 -34.54 32.87 -11.14
CA VAL A 230 -34.50 34.10 -10.33
C VAL A 230 -33.04 34.42 -10.01
N ASP A 231 -32.62 35.61 -10.40
CA ASP A 231 -31.28 36.14 -10.04
C ASP A 231 -31.24 36.59 -8.61
N LYS A 232 -32.17 37.45 -8.24
CA LYS A 232 -32.31 37.98 -6.88
C LYS A 232 -33.72 38.53 -6.56
N PHE A 233 -33.98 38.67 -5.27
CA PHE A 233 -35.10 39.42 -4.76
C PHE A 233 -34.59 40.80 -4.30
N ILE A 234 -35.29 41.86 -4.65
CA ILE A 234 -34.92 43.24 -4.32
C ILE A 234 -36.12 43.86 -3.57
N GLY A 235 -36.16 43.72 -2.24
CA GLY A 235 -37.35 44.05 -1.46
C GLY A 235 -38.51 43.15 -1.84
N ASP A 236 -39.58 43.71 -2.39
CA ASP A 236 -40.76 43.03 -2.90
C ASP A 236 -40.66 42.68 -4.42
N ALA A 237 -39.61 43.13 -5.08
CA ALA A 237 -39.39 42.86 -6.49
C ALA A 237 -38.64 41.52 -6.73
N VAL A 238 -38.97 40.89 -7.84
CA VAL A 238 -38.28 39.68 -8.37
C VAL A 238 -37.56 40.10 -9.63
N MET A 239 -36.26 39.83 -9.68
CA MET A 239 -35.47 39.89 -10.91
C MET A 239 -35.22 38.47 -11.42
N ALA A 240 -35.65 38.20 -12.62
CA ALA A 240 -35.44 36.89 -13.26
C ALA A 240 -34.81 37.06 -14.65
N LEU A 241 -34.00 36.05 -15.01
CA LEU A 241 -33.28 36.00 -16.27
C LEU A 241 -33.78 34.82 -17.09
N PHE A 242 -33.95 35.04 -18.39
CA PHE A 242 -34.33 34.03 -19.35
C PHE A 242 -33.29 33.99 -20.45
N SER A 243 -32.82 32.77 -20.78
CA SER A 243 -31.99 32.56 -21.97
C SER A 243 -32.82 32.73 -23.21
N ILE A 244 -32.33 33.43 -24.20
CA ILE A 244 -32.94 33.40 -25.53
C ILE A 244 -32.69 31.98 -26.08
N PRO A 245 -33.75 31.28 -26.53
CA PRO A 245 -33.57 29.97 -27.17
C PRO A 245 -32.62 30.09 -28.37
N GLU A 246 -31.75 29.11 -28.57
CA GLU A 246 -30.85 29.02 -29.73
C GLU A 246 -31.63 28.88 -31.06
N ASP A 247 -32.92 28.52 -31.00
CA ASP A 247 -33.83 28.43 -32.12
C ASP A 247 -34.44 29.83 -32.44
N PRO A 248 -34.08 30.48 -33.56
CA PRO A 248 -34.62 31.78 -33.91
C PRO A 248 -36.15 31.81 -34.11
N ASN A 249 -36.80 30.63 -34.26
CA ASN A 249 -38.24 30.51 -34.37
C ASN A 249 -38.98 30.40 -33.02
N ALA A 250 -38.27 30.19 -31.90
CA ALA A 250 -38.88 30.13 -30.58
C ALA A 250 -39.17 31.52 -29.97
N GLY A 251 -38.71 32.58 -30.59
CA GLY A 251 -38.95 33.98 -30.15
C GLY A 251 -40.41 34.42 -30.33
N ASP A 252 -41.20 33.81 -31.23
CA ASP A 252 -42.58 34.15 -31.48
C ASP A 252 -43.54 33.65 -30.38
N ALA A 253 -43.15 32.71 -29.56
CA ALA A 253 -43.95 32.22 -28.44
C ALA A 253 -44.04 33.16 -27.24
N LEU A 254 -43.23 34.25 -27.19
CA LEU A 254 -43.28 35.26 -26.12
C LEU A 254 -44.19 36.43 -26.43
N ASN A 255 -44.74 36.51 -27.65
CA ASN A 255 -45.63 37.60 -28.09
C ASN A 255 -47.08 37.19 -28.20
N SER A 256 -47.50 36.01 -27.75
CA SER A 256 -48.90 35.53 -27.75
C SER A 256 -49.54 35.49 -26.34
#